data_2c1d1eaf2484fea577029f7700fb28d4
#
_entry.id   2c1d1eaf2484fea577029f7700fb28d4
#
_cell.length_a   1.000
_cell.length_b   1.000
_cell.length_c   1.000
_cell.angle_alpha   90.00
_cell.angle_beta   90.00
_cell.angle_gamma   90.00
#
_symmetry.space_group_name_H-M   'P 1'
#
loop_
_entity.id
_entity.type
_entity.pdbx_description
1 polymer ?
#
loop_
_entity_poly.entity_id
_entity_poly.type
_entity_poly.pdbx_seq_one_letter_code
_entity_poly.pdbx_strand_id
1 'polypeptide(L)'
;MTVSVATAGPYYSTGEIKFSDLRRDFRAQQPRTSSGGSETTDPSQDSGAISAVELLRKTSTTDTNPIVPDSTENASIGSSTNWKLSQFRNSIKYYYISQSGTNTNLDIDAQSWNSNLDKNIVKLMFIDGTCGSNDAAAAAVGLDVTTYNLTIKVNGYILGAGGKGGGTTGAPSISGQKGGDALSIQSPSGNNIVVGVSTGARIWGGGGGGEKGYNGSQGSAATCVKSEQFKSGCQQGAISCPGGWSQTASWEQCCEEKRGCNANYWYRICELKYTTGTPPAGYGGVGGLGRGYNNQAGSLSGGAGGGAQCPSCAGGYSQQGGSCSTAGGYGANGGDWSKSGGNTSNSGNGGAAGRAITGSIYSVTGTLNTDTIKGTYT
;
A
#
# COMPACT_ATOMS: atom_id res chain seq x y z
N MET A 1 -1.16 -1.91 -20.43
CA MET A 1 -0.30 -1.44 -21.55
C MET A 1 0.90 -2.37 -21.60
N THR A 2 1.27 -2.86 -22.75
CA THR A 2 2.41 -3.78 -22.88
C THR A 2 3.69 -2.96 -22.83
N VAL A 3 4.60 -3.30 -21.93
CA VAL A 3 5.98 -2.80 -22.00
C VAL A 3 6.61 -3.43 -23.22
N SER A 4 7.03 -2.62 -24.17
CA SER A 4 7.74 -3.13 -25.33
C SER A 4 9.23 -3.11 -25.06
N VAL A 5 9.86 -4.29 -25.17
CA VAL A 5 11.31 -4.38 -25.27
C VAL A 5 11.68 -4.00 -26.69
N ALA A 6 12.45 -2.94 -26.85
CA ALA A 6 13.01 -2.57 -28.12
C ALA A 6 14.54 -2.77 -28.07
N THR A 7 15.10 -3.25 -29.14
CA THR A 7 16.54 -3.23 -29.34
C THR A 7 16.94 -1.85 -29.85
N ALA A 8 18.01 -1.27 -29.33
CA ALA A 8 18.66 -0.12 -29.98
C ALA A 8 19.41 -0.67 -31.21
N GLY A 9 18.74 -0.71 -32.29
CA GLY A 9 19.08 -1.40 -33.52
C GLY A 9 17.85 -2.18 -34.02
N PRO A 10 17.93 -2.89 -35.10
CA PRO A 10 19.18 -3.33 -35.73
C PRO A 10 19.92 -2.19 -36.43
N TYR A 11 21.15 -1.98 -36.05
CA TYR A 11 22.02 -1.09 -36.81
C TYR A 11 22.17 -1.62 -38.23
N TYR A 12 22.06 -0.75 -39.20
CA TYR A 12 22.40 -1.09 -40.59
C TYR A 12 21.54 -2.17 -41.23
N SER A 13 20.26 -2.19 -41.01
CA SER A 13 19.34 -3.14 -41.69
C SER A 13 19.40 -2.97 -43.23
N THR A 14 19.66 -1.76 -43.70
CA THR A 14 19.81 -1.39 -45.10
C THR A 14 20.93 -0.36 -45.29
N GLY A 15 21.42 -0.18 -46.53
CA GLY A 15 22.39 0.87 -46.83
C GLY A 15 23.86 0.46 -46.63
N GLU A 16 24.74 1.45 -46.81
CA GLU A 16 26.20 1.32 -46.62
C GLU A 16 26.54 1.40 -45.13
N ILE A 17 27.48 0.57 -44.67
CA ILE A 17 28.03 0.62 -43.32
C ILE A 17 29.42 1.28 -43.38
N LYS A 18 29.60 2.39 -42.64
CA LYS A 18 30.86 3.11 -42.54
C LYS A 18 31.51 2.91 -41.16
N PHE A 19 32.84 2.98 -41.12
CA PHE A 19 33.57 2.91 -39.85
C PHE A 19 33.17 4.05 -38.88
N SER A 20 32.85 5.21 -39.40
CA SER A 20 32.34 6.35 -38.63
C SER A 20 31.03 5.99 -37.90
N ASP A 21 30.18 5.21 -38.58
CA ASP A 21 28.91 4.79 -38.01
C ASP A 21 29.12 3.77 -36.90
N LEU A 22 30.00 2.75 -37.15
CA LEU A 22 30.37 1.78 -36.15
C LEU A 22 30.99 2.45 -34.90
N ARG A 23 31.87 3.43 -35.11
CA ARG A 23 32.47 4.18 -34.02
C ARG A 23 31.42 4.88 -33.21
N ARG A 24 30.55 5.66 -33.85
CA ARG A 24 29.44 6.36 -33.22
C ARG A 24 28.55 5.40 -32.42
N ASP A 25 28.15 4.29 -33.02
CA ASP A 25 27.12 3.43 -32.46
C ASP A 25 27.66 2.50 -31.36
N PHE A 26 28.88 2.02 -31.46
CA PHE A 26 29.48 1.11 -30.48
C PHE A 26 30.29 1.83 -29.39
N ARG A 27 30.79 3.02 -29.63
CA ARG A 27 31.43 3.85 -28.56
C ARG A 27 30.46 4.70 -27.77
N ALA A 28 29.29 5.03 -28.32
CA ALA A 28 28.30 5.82 -27.60
C ALA A 28 27.93 5.18 -26.24
N GLN A 29 27.90 5.98 -25.21
CA GLN A 29 27.48 5.53 -23.86
C GLN A 29 25.97 5.49 -23.70
N GLN A 30 25.22 6.07 -24.65
CA GLN A 30 23.76 6.10 -24.63
C GLN A 30 23.20 5.50 -25.94
N PRO A 31 22.10 4.77 -25.88
CA PRO A 31 21.46 4.25 -27.06
C PRO A 31 20.83 5.38 -27.88
N ARG A 32 20.66 5.12 -29.16
CA ARG A 32 19.78 5.92 -30.00
C ARG A 32 18.33 5.77 -29.50
N THR A 33 17.70 6.89 -29.21
CA THR A 33 16.33 6.91 -28.66
C THR A 33 15.25 6.84 -29.71
N SER A 34 15.57 6.87 -31.02
CA SER A 34 14.56 6.74 -32.07
C SER A 34 15.13 6.15 -33.37
N SER A 35 14.31 5.37 -34.03
CA SER A 35 14.50 4.97 -35.43
C SER A 35 14.21 6.17 -36.35
N GLY A 36 15.11 7.14 -36.46
CA GLY A 36 15.02 8.21 -37.45
C GLY A 36 15.02 9.66 -36.93
N GLY A 37 15.22 9.89 -35.64
CA GLY A 37 15.38 11.24 -35.07
C GLY A 37 16.82 11.73 -35.08
N SER A 38 17.01 13.04 -35.10
CA SER A 38 18.31 13.67 -34.91
C SER A 38 18.89 13.28 -33.57
N GLU A 39 19.93 12.48 -33.60
CA GLU A 39 20.56 11.95 -32.41
C GLU A 39 21.53 12.98 -31.85
N THR A 40 21.33 13.34 -30.60
CA THR A 40 22.39 13.96 -29.81
C THR A 40 23.39 12.87 -29.45
N THR A 41 24.33 12.60 -30.34
CA THR A 41 25.53 11.84 -30.02
C THR A 41 26.28 12.60 -28.93
N ASP A 42 26.79 11.87 -27.92
CA ASP A 42 27.78 12.46 -27.03
C ASP A 42 29.03 12.82 -27.89
N PRO A 43 29.28 14.08 -28.20
CA PRO A 43 30.35 14.45 -29.12
C PRO A 43 31.73 14.06 -28.57
N SER A 44 31.87 13.83 -27.28
CA SER A 44 33.13 13.43 -26.64
C SER A 44 33.53 12.00 -26.97
N GLN A 45 32.57 11.16 -27.35
CA GLN A 45 32.80 9.73 -27.67
C GLN A 45 32.94 9.49 -29.18
N ASP A 46 32.61 10.48 -30.02
CA ASP A 46 32.70 10.36 -31.48
C ASP A 46 34.07 10.78 -32.03
N SER A 47 34.99 11.20 -31.18
CA SER A 47 36.34 11.60 -31.59
C SER A 47 37.35 10.48 -31.44
N GLY A 48 38.21 10.30 -32.40
CA GLY A 48 39.33 9.35 -32.41
C GLY A 48 39.14 8.13 -33.31
N ALA A 49 40.22 7.41 -33.56
CA ALA A 49 40.23 6.23 -34.37
C ALA A 49 39.60 5.04 -33.59
N ILE A 50 38.75 4.27 -34.26
CA ILE A 50 38.30 2.99 -33.74
C ILE A 50 39.22 1.89 -34.29
N SER A 51 39.73 1.02 -33.42
CA SER A 51 40.60 -0.08 -33.85
C SER A 51 39.77 -1.28 -34.24
N ALA A 52 40.38 -2.13 -35.11
CA ALA A 52 39.75 -3.39 -35.48
C ALA A 52 39.51 -4.32 -34.28
N VAL A 53 40.36 -4.23 -33.25
CA VAL A 53 40.25 -5.03 -32.03
C VAL A 53 39.03 -4.60 -31.20
N GLU A 54 38.72 -3.29 -31.14
CA GLU A 54 37.52 -2.78 -30.44
C GLU A 54 36.23 -3.29 -31.08
N LEU A 55 36.21 -3.49 -32.39
CA LEU A 55 35.06 -4.00 -33.14
C LEU A 55 34.92 -5.52 -33.13
N LEU A 56 35.73 -6.22 -32.35
CA LEU A 56 35.54 -7.66 -32.13
C LEU A 56 34.36 -7.89 -31.21
N ARG A 57 33.68 -9.01 -31.39
CA ARG A 57 32.67 -9.49 -30.44
C ARG A 57 33.36 -9.97 -29.16
N LYS A 58 32.86 -9.54 -28.02
CA LYS A 58 33.31 -10.00 -26.70
C LYS A 58 33.12 -11.52 -26.59
N THR A 59 34.08 -12.18 -25.99
CA THR A 59 33.96 -13.60 -25.62
C THR A 59 33.84 -13.81 -24.13
N SER A 60 34.11 -12.77 -23.35
CA SER A 60 34.03 -12.76 -21.89
C SER A 60 33.60 -11.41 -21.35
N THR A 61 33.02 -11.39 -20.19
CA THR A 61 32.70 -10.16 -19.45
C THR A 61 33.94 -9.38 -19.01
N THR A 62 35.09 -10.03 -18.94
CA THR A 62 36.37 -9.44 -18.59
C THR A 62 37.11 -8.82 -19.77
N ASP A 63 36.63 -9.03 -21.01
CA ASP A 63 37.24 -8.42 -22.19
C ASP A 63 37.07 -6.88 -22.12
N THR A 64 38.18 -6.17 -22.08
CA THR A 64 38.21 -4.70 -21.97
C THR A 64 38.30 -4.01 -23.33
N ASN A 65 38.92 -4.61 -24.30
CA ASN A 65 39.12 -4.00 -25.64
C ASN A 65 37.94 -4.20 -26.59
N PRO A 66 37.34 -5.41 -26.73
CA PRO A 66 36.15 -5.55 -27.55
C PRO A 66 34.96 -4.82 -26.99
N ILE A 67 34.28 -4.01 -27.80
CA ILE A 67 33.10 -3.23 -27.39
C ILE A 67 31.79 -3.78 -27.93
N VAL A 68 31.83 -4.73 -28.86
CA VAL A 68 30.63 -5.37 -29.41
C VAL A 68 30.14 -6.43 -28.42
N PRO A 69 28.91 -6.30 -27.87
CA PRO A 69 28.39 -7.28 -26.94
C PRO A 69 28.27 -8.68 -27.54
N ASP A 70 28.49 -9.71 -26.73
CA ASP A 70 28.17 -11.09 -27.09
C ASP A 70 26.65 -11.31 -26.98
N SER A 71 25.98 -11.42 -28.12
CA SER A 71 24.54 -11.65 -28.20
C SER A 71 24.19 -12.46 -29.43
N THR A 72 22.96 -12.96 -29.48
CA THR A 72 22.43 -13.68 -30.63
C THR A 72 22.45 -12.83 -31.90
N GLU A 73 22.12 -11.54 -31.78
CA GLU A 73 22.10 -10.59 -32.92
C GLU A 73 23.50 -10.27 -33.42
N ASN A 74 24.49 -10.32 -32.54
CA ASN A 74 25.88 -10.06 -32.87
C ASN A 74 26.67 -11.35 -33.24
N ALA A 75 26.01 -12.50 -33.27
CA ALA A 75 26.69 -13.79 -33.50
C ALA A 75 27.47 -13.87 -34.84
N SER A 76 27.07 -13.09 -35.83
CA SER A 76 27.78 -12.99 -37.11
C SER A 76 29.10 -12.23 -37.02
N ILE A 77 29.31 -11.40 -36.00
CA ILE A 77 30.54 -10.61 -35.82
C ILE A 77 31.61 -11.50 -35.21
N GLY A 78 32.73 -11.58 -35.87
CA GLY A 78 33.84 -12.42 -35.42
C GLY A 78 34.46 -11.99 -34.12
N SER A 79 34.96 -12.92 -33.34
CA SER A 79 35.81 -12.67 -32.16
C SER A 79 37.32 -12.61 -32.53
N SER A 80 37.63 -12.63 -33.82
CA SER A 80 38.98 -12.52 -34.39
C SER A 80 39.04 -11.39 -35.41
N THR A 81 40.24 -10.95 -35.76
CA THR A 81 40.48 -9.78 -36.61
C THR A 81 40.05 -9.91 -38.09
N ASN A 82 39.52 -11.06 -38.49
CA ASN A 82 39.07 -11.32 -39.87
C ASN A 82 37.58 -10.99 -40.11
N TRP A 83 36.99 -10.12 -39.36
CA TRP A 83 35.60 -9.71 -39.55
C TRP A 83 35.42 -8.77 -40.77
N LYS A 84 34.18 -8.74 -41.28
CA LYS A 84 33.78 -7.87 -42.42
C LYS A 84 32.71 -6.88 -41.95
N LEU A 85 32.67 -5.70 -42.56
CA LEU A 85 31.61 -4.68 -42.25
C LEU A 85 30.19 -5.24 -42.41
N SER A 86 29.98 -6.14 -43.37
CA SER A 86 28.68 -6.80 -43.57
C SER A 86 28.20 -7.63 -42.39
N GLN A 87 29.10 -8.05 -41.50
CA GLN A 87 28.73 -8.81 -40.28
C GLN A 87 28.08 -7.94 -39.21
N PHE A 88 28.22 -6.60 -39.30
CA PHE A 88 27.55 -5.67 -38.41
C PHE A 88 26.10 -5.38 -38.81
N ARG A 89 25.59 -6.00 -39.88
CA ARG A 89 24.18 -5.90 -40.20
C ARG A 89 23.33 -6.51 -39.09
N ASN A 90 22.30 -5.73 -38.69
CA ASN A 90 21.42 -6.08 -37.59
C ASN A 90 22.12 -6.26 -36.24
N SER A 91 23.36 -5.75 -36.09
CA SER A 91 24.04 -5.78 -34.79
C SER A 91 23.38 -4.83 -33.76
N ILE A 92 23.54 -5.16 -32.49
CA ILE A 92 23.03 -4.35 -31.40
C ILE A 92 24.12 -4.13 -30.35
N LYS A 93 24.00 -3.02 -29.61
CA LYS A 93 24.85 -2.73 -28.45
C LYS A 93 24.06 -2.73 -27.15
N TYR A 94 22.82 -2.25 -27.20
CA TYR A 94 21.98 -2.07 -26.05
C TYR A 94 20.60 -2.69 -26.28
N TYR A 95 20.02 -3.23 -25.22
CA TYR A 95 18.59 -3.39 -25.17
C TYR A 95 18.00 -2.20 -24.41
N TYR A 96 16.82 -1.74 -24.81
CA TYR A 96 16.12 -0.73 -24.03
C TYR A 96 14.64 -1.04 -23.89
N ILE A 97 14.10 -0.62 -22.75
CA ILE A 97 12.67 -0.61 -22.48
C ILE A 97 12.27 0.84 -22.24
N SER A 98 11.20 1.30 -22.87
CA SER A 98 10.55 2.54 -22.55
C SER A 98 9.17 2.23 -21.95
N GLN A 99 8.93 2.74 -20.77
CA GLN A 99 7.65 2.67 -20.09
C GLN A 99 7.05 4.09 -20.11
N SER A 100 6.08 4.30 -21.01
CA SER A 100 5.24 5.48 -21.08
C SER A 100 3.82 5.15 -20.64
N GLY A 101 3.14 6.05 -19.98
CA GLY A 101 1.79 5.82 -19.44
C GLY A 101 1.82 5.18 -18.05
N THR A 102 0.76 4.49 -17.66
CA THR A 102 0.60 3.93 -16.31
C THR A 102 0.64 2.42 -16.32
N ASN A 103 1.49 1.82 -15.50
CA ASN A 103 1.57 0.39 -15.24
C ASN A 103 1.45 0.10 -13.75
N THR A 104 0.93 -1.06 -13.40
CA THR A 104 0.77 -1.49 -12.01
C THR A 104 1.49 -2.80 -11.78
N ASN A 105 2.24 -2.89 -10.67
CA ASN A 105 3.03 -4.05 -10.27
C ASN A 105 3.89 -4.56 -11.44
N LEU A 106 4.66 -3.65 -12.04
CA LEU A 106 5.45 -3.96 -13.21
C LEU A 106 6.63 -4.86 -12.84
N ASP A 107 6.63 -6.08 -13.37
CA ASP A 107 7.74 -7.01 -13.33
C ASP A 107 8.42 -7.01 -14.70
N ILE A 108 9.71 -6.69 -14.74
CA ILE A 108 10.48 -6.64 -15.98
C ILE A 108 11.29 -7.90 -16.26
N ASP A 109 11.30 -8.85 -15.34
CA ASP A 109 12.12 -10.06 -15.46
C ASP A 109 11.54 -11.12 -16.40
N ALA A 110 10.24 -11.10 -16.59
CA ALA A 110 9.57 -11.99 -17.53
C ALA A 110 9.94 -11.72 -19.00
N GLN A 111 10.80 -10.74 -19.24
CA GLN A 111 11.21 -10.36 -20.59
C GLN A 111 12.34 -11.28 -21.08
N SER A 112 12.29 -11.62 -22.36
CA SER A 112 13.23 -12.52 -23.03
C SER A 112 14.69 -12.04 -23.07
N TRP A 113 14.97 -10.85 -22.58
CA TRP A 113 16.32 -10.26 -22.55
C TRP A 113 17.24 -10.77 -21.43
N ASN A 114 16.77 -11.69 -20.60
CA ASN A 114 17.54 -12.33 -19.54
C ASN A 114 18.19 -13.65 -19.95
N SER A 115 18.29 -13.95 -21.25
CA SER A 115 19.00 -15.13 -21.72
C SER A 115 20.49 -15.10 -21.29
N ASN A 116 21.14 -16.26 -21.25
CA ASN A 116 22.55 -16.33 -20.85
C ASN A 116 23.47 -15.50 -21.76
N LEU A 117 23.14 -15.37 -23.04
CA LEU A 117 23.89 -14.55 -24.00
C LEU A 117 23.66 -13.05 -23.74
N ASP A 118 22.50 -12.68 -23.27
CA ASP A 118 22.11 -11.26 -23.06
C ASP A 118 22.61 -10.67 -21.76
N LYS A 119 23.18 -11.47 -20.85
CA LYS A 119 23.72 -10.99 -19.57
C LYS A 119 24.81 -9.91 -19.74
N ASN A 120 25.57 -10.00 -20.81
CA ASN A 120 26.67 -9.08 -21.08
C ASN A 120 26.27 -7.80 -21.82
N ILE A 121 25.02 -7.73 -22.30
CA ILE A 121 24.51 -6.55 -22.99
C ILE A 121 24.01 -5.55 -21.94
N VAL A 122 24.40 -4.30 -22.11
CA VAL A 122 23.89 -3.21 -21.30
C VAL A 122 22.41 -3.02 -21.60
N LYS A 123 21.58 -3.02 -20.56
CA LYS A 123 20.14 -2.82 -20.63
C LYS A 123 19.80 -1.45 -20.08
N LEU A 124 18.93 -0.76 -20.78
CA LEU A 124 18.47 0.59 -20.39
C LEU A 124 16.97 0.56 -20.27
N MET A 125 16.49 1.03 -19.14
CA MET A 125 15.07 1.19 -18.90
C MET A 125 14.74 2.66 -18.64
N PHE A 126 13.81 3.19 -19.41
CA PHE A 126 13.29 4.55 -19.22
C PHE A 126 11.90 4.47 -18.61
N ILE A 127 11.74 5.09 -17.46
CA ILE A 127 10.44 5.28 -16.80
C ILE A 127 10.01 6.71 -17.08
N ASP A 128 9.26 6.90 -18.17
CA ASP A 128 8.73 8.21 -18.56
C ASP A 128 7.28 8.41 -18.06
N GLY A 129 6.61 7.34 -17.69
CA GLY A 129 5.27 7.32 -17.15
C GLY A 129 5.23 7.06 -15.64
N THR A 130 4.22 6.32 -15.21
CA THR A 130 4.02 5.96 -13.81
C THR A 130 4.03 4.44 -13.62
N CYS A 131 4.90 3.94 -12.77
CA CYS A 131 4.82 2.59 -12.23
C CYS A 131 4.28 2.66 -10.82
N GLY A 132 3.19 1.94 -10.52
CA GLY A 132 2.56 1.98 -9.21
C GLY A 132 2.19 0.61 -8.69
N SER A 133 1.91 0.50 -7.41
CA SER A 133 1.36 -0.70 -6.81
C SER A 133 -0.06 -0.46 -6.32
N ASN A 134 -0.99 -1.32 -6.75
CA ASN A 134 -2.39 -1.29 -6.30
C ASN A 134 -2.62 -2.09 -5.02
N ASP A 135 -1.73 -3.01 -4.71
CA ASP A 135 -1.87 -3.87 -3.53
C ASP A 135 -1.03 -3.33 -2.38
N ALA A 136 -1.68 -3.20 -1.22
CA ALA A 136 -1.04 -2.81 0.03
C ALA A 136 -0.38 -3.99 0.76
N ALA A 137 -0.16 -5.12 0.13
CA ALA A 137 0.60 -6.21 0.70
C ALA A 137 2.07 -5.80 0.91
N ALA A 138 2.72 -6.36 1.92
CA ALA A 138 4.09 -5.99 2.29
C ALA A 138 5.13 -6.20 1.15
N ALA A 139 4.82 -7.08 0.19
CA ALA A 139 5.64 -7.36 -0.98
C ALA A 139 5.23 -6.58 -2.24
N ALA A 140 4.16 -5.76 -2.17
CA ALA A 140 3.68 -5.03 -3.34
C ALA A 140 4.62 -3.88 -3.69
N VAL A 141 5.15 -3.90 -4.87
CA VAL A 141 6.11 -2.92 -5.40
C VAL A 141 5.60 -2.33 -6.71
N GLY A 142 5.95 -1.09 -6.98
CA GLY A 142 5.61 -0.45 -8.25
C GLY A 142 6.41 -1.02 -9.42
N LEU A 143 7.68 -1.33 -9.19
CA LEU A 143 8.59 -1.90 -10.17
C LEU A 143 9.48 -2.96 -9.50
N ASP A 144 9.48 -4.19 -10.00
CA ASP A 144 10.36 -5.27 -9.59
C ASP A 144 11.41 -5.58 -10.67
N VAL A 145 12.65 -5.78 -10.24
CA VAL A 145 13.81 -5.90 -11.11
C VAL A 145 14.75 -7.01 -10.62
N THR A 146 14.95 -8.05 -11.42
CA THR A 146 16.01 -9.06 -11.21
C THR A 146 17.02 -9.12 -12.36
N THR A 147 16.89 -8.23 -13.32
CA THR A 147 17.67 -8.18 -14.56
C THR A 147 19.14 -7.82 -14.34
N TYR A 148 20.02 -8.37 -15.16
CA TYR A 148 21.47 -8.12 -15.12
C TYR A 148 21.88 -6.85 -15.88
N ASN A 149 22.90 -6.14 -15.40
CA ASN A 149 23.52 -4.98 -16.06
C ASN A 149 22.51 -3.94 -16.57
N LEU A 150 21.61 -3.53 -15.67
CA LEU A 150 20.53 -2.63 -16.01
C LEU A 150 20.80 -1.21 -15.51
N THR A 151 20.59 -0.24 -16.37
CA THR A 151 20.45 1.16 -15.99
C THR A 151 18.99 1.58 -16.09
N ILE A 152 18.40 2.00 -14.99
CA ILE A 152 17.04 2.52 -14.91
C ILE A 152 17.13 4.04 -14.89
N LYS A 153 16.56 4.71 -15.89
CA LYS A 153 16.42 6.17 -15.94
C LYS A 153 14.99 6.55 -15.60
N VAL A 154 14.79 7.14 -14.44
CA VAL A 154 13.49 7.56 -13.94
C VAL A 154 13.27 9.02 -14.29
N ASN A 155 12.39 9.29 -15.26
CA ASN A 155 11.92 10.60 -15.65
C ASN A 155 10.49 10.85 -15.14
N GLY A 156 9.72 9.80 -14.94
CA GLY A 156 8.38 9.78 -14.38
C GLY A 156 8.32 9.36 -12.91
N TYR A 157 7.38 8.49 -12.56
CA TYR A 157 7.08 8.13 -11.17
C TYR A 157 7.14 6.62 -10.91
N ILE A 158 7.74 6.24 -9.79
CA ILE A 158 7.67 4.88 -9.23
C ILE A 158 7.10 5.00 -7.82
N LEU A 159 5.93 4.45 -7.57
CA LEU A 159 5.13 4.71 -6.37
C LEU A 159 4.70 3.41 -5.70
N GLY A 160 5.04 3.24 -4.43
CA GLY A 160 4.55 2.15 -3.59
C GLY A 160 3.08 2.30 -3.21
N ALA A 161 2.42 1.22 -2.84
CA ALA A 161 1.04 1.22 -2.35
C ALA A 161 0.94 1.74 -0.91
N GLY A 162 -0.14 2.41 -0.58
CA GLY A 162 -0.47 2.73 0.82
C GLY A 162 -0.93 1.50 1.60
N GLY A 163 -0.49 1.36 2.83
CA GLY A 163 -0.89 0.29 3.74
C GLY A 163 -2.35 0.41 4.18
N LYS A 164 -3.06 -0.70 4.33
CA LYS A 164 -4.43 -0.73 4.87
C LYS A 164 -4.42 -0.44 6.37
N GLY A 165 -5.42 0.28 6.85
CA GLY A 165 -5.62 0.51 8.28
C GLY A 165 -6.08 -0.74 9.02
N GLY A 166 -5.73 -0.87 10.28
CA GLY A 166 -6.16 -1.96 11.16
C GLY A 166 -7.69 -2.02 11.25
N GLY A 167 -8.24 -3.22 11.25
CA GLY A 167 -9.69 -3.46 11.27
C GLY A 167 -10.38 -3.35 9.91
N THR A 168 -9.69 -3.00 8.82
CA THR A 168 -10.23 -3.04 7.46
C THR A 168 -10.10 -4.45 6.87
N THR A 169 -10.93 -4.76 5.87
CA THR A 169 -10.84 -6.06 5.17
C THR A 169 -9.46 -6.27 4.57
N GLY A 170 -8.84 -7.41 4.86
CA GLY A 170 -7.52 -7.78 4.37
C GLY A 170 -6.34 -7.10 5.08
N ALA A 171 -6.58 -6.42 6.22
CA ALA A 171 -5.53 -5.96 7.13
C ALA A 171 -5.50 -6.82 8.40
N PRO A 172 -4.40 -6.81 9.16
CA PRO A 172 -4.37 -7.38 10.51
C PRO A 172 -5.49 -6.80 11.38
N SER A 173 -6.05 -7.60 12.29
CA SER A 173 -7.25 -7.23 13.06
C SER A 173 -7.10 -5.93 13.88
N ILE A 174 -5.90 -5.62 14.34
CA ILE A 174 -5.60 -4.44 15.17
C ILE A 174 -4.57 -3.55 14.48
N SER A 175 -3.43 -4.08 14.07
CA SER A 175 -2.33 -3.32 13.49
C SER A 175 -2.63 -2.85 12.07
N GLY A 176 -2.09 -1.69 11.70
CA GLY A 176 -2.06 -1.25 10.32
C GLY A 176 -1.08 -2.08 9.48
N GLN A 177 -1.33 -2.16 8.19
CA GLN A 177 -0.47 -2.86 7.24
C GLN A 177 0.70 -1.97 6.81
N LYS A 178 1.86 -2.58 6.56
CA LYS A 178 3.02 -1.88 5.98
C LYS A 178 2.65 -1.26 4.63
N GLY A 179 3.17 -0.07 4.32
CA GLY A 179 3.16 0.50 2.97
C GLY A 179 4.03 -0.31 2.01
N GLY A 180 3.67 -0.33 0.74
CA GLY A 180 4.42 -1.01 -0.31
C GLY A 180 5.72 -0.29 -0.64
N ASP A 181 6.74 -1.04 -1.02
CA ASP A 181 7.98 -0.49 -1.54
C ASP A 181 7.75 0.02 -2.99
N ALA A 182 8.49 1.05 -3.43
CA ALA A 182 8.30 1.58 -4.78
C ALA A 182 9.09 0.78 -5.81
N LEU A 183 10.38 0.60 -5.59
CA LEU A 183 11.30 -0.13 -6.47
C LEU A 183 11.94 -1.27 -5.68
N SER A 184 11.84 -2.50 -6.20
CA SER A 184 12.52 -3.67 -5.67
C SER A 184 13.61 -4.11 -6.64
N ILE A 185 14.83 -4.24 -6.14
CA ILE A 185 15.99 -4.70 -6.90
C ILE A 185 16.52 -5.98 -6.25
N GLN A 186 16.24 -7.10 -6.88
CA GLN A 186 16.69 -8.42 -6.42
C GLN A 186 17.83 -8.95 -7.29
N SER A 187 18.81 -8.09 -7.54
CA SER A 187 19.91 -8.42 -8.43
C SER A 187 20.76 -9.59 -7.90
N PRO A 188 21.08 -10.58 -8.72
CA PRO A 188 22.05 -11.59 -8.37
C PRO A 188 23.43 -10.98 -8.08
N SER A 189 24.20 -11.62 -7.22
CA SER A 189 25.56 -11.16 -6.87
C SER A 189 26.42 -11.00 -8.13
N GLY A 190 27.14 -9.90 -8.22
CA GLY A 190 28.07 -9.61 -9.33
C GLY A 190 27.54 -8.66 -10.40
N ASN A 191 26.30 -8.17 -10.27
CA ASN A 191 25.71 -7.23 -11.24
C ASN A 191 25.72 -5.78 -10.75
N ASN A 192 25.92 -4.89 -11.69
CA ASN A 192 25.84 -3.46 -11.46
C ASN A 192 24.51 -2.93 -11.99
N ILE A 193 23.63 -2.53 -11.08
CA ILE A 193 22.39 -1.84 -11.43
C ILE A 193 22.54 -0.37 -11.06
N VAL A 194 22.23 0.50 -12.01
CA VAL A 194 22.28 1.95 -11.81
C VAL A 194 20.87 2.51 -11.93
N VAL A 195 20.46 3.26 -10.91
CA VAL A 195 19.18 3.99 -10.90
C VAL A 195 19.48 5.48 -11.04
N GLY A 196 19.22 6.04 -12.22
CA GLY A 196 19.36 7.46 -12.48
C GLY A 196 18.02 8.19 -12.29
N VAL A 197 17.99 9.21 -11.44
CA VAL A 197 16.77 9.96 -11.11
C VAL A 197 16.86 11.36 -11.69
N SER A 198 15.95 11.69 -12.61
CA SER A 198 15.86 13.00 -13.24
C SER A 198 15.18 14.03 -12.33
N THR A 199 15.41 15.31 -12.60
CA THR A 199 14.69 16.40 -11.93
C THR A 199 13.19 16.26 -12.17
N GLY A 200 12.39 16.30 -11.09
CA GLY A 200 10.93 16.14 -11.16
C GLY A 200 10.44 14.68 -11.15
N ALA A 201 11.33 13.69 -11.31
CA ALA A 201 11.00 12.29 -11.14
C ALA A 201 10.71 11.96 -9.67
N ARG A 202 10.00 10.84 -9.41
CA ARG A 202 9.63 10.41 -8.06
C ARG A 202 9.82 8.92 -7.87
N ILE A 203 10.50 8.54 -6.80
CA ILE A 203 10.57 7.17 -6.30
C ILE A 203 10.11 7.23 -4.84
N TRP A 204 8.83 6.96 -4.59
CA TRP A 204 8.21 7.16 -3.29
C TRP A 204 7.64 5.85 -2.74
N GLY A 205 8.13 5.41 -1.60
CA GLY A 205 7.53 4.32 -0.84
C GLY A 205 6.16 4.71 -0.28
N GLY A 206 5.25 3.76 -0.15
CA GLY A 206 3.93 3.99 0.41
C GLY A 206 3.96 4.24 1.92
N GLY A 207 2.98 4.97 2.43
CA GLY A 207 2.76 5.15 3.85
C GLY A 207 2.13 3.91 4.50
N GLY A 208 2.42 3.66 5.76
CA GLY A 208 1.78 2.58 6.52
C GLY A 208 0.34 2.91 6.91
N GLY A 209 -0.50 1.91 7.08
CA GLY A 209 -1.86 2.07 7.62
C GLY A 209 -1.86 2.39 9.11
N GLY A 210 -2.86 3.12 9.59
CA GLY A 210 -3.04 3.41 11.01
C GLY A 210 -3.52 2.20 11.81
N GLU A 211 -3.28 2.20 13.10
CA GLU A 211 -3.82 1.20 14.03
C GLU A 211 -5.32 1.36 14.24
N LYS A 212 -6.04 0.25 14.47
CA LYS A 212 -7.44 0.27 14.89
C LYS A 212 -7.58 0.84 16.30
N GLY A 213 -8.62 1.64 16.53
CA GLY A 213 -8.99 2.11 17.86
C GLY A 213 -9.36 0.97 18.81
N TYR A 214 -9.22 1.20 20.12
CA TYR A 214 -9.61 0.22 21.14
C TYR A 214 -11.14 0.07 21.20
N ASN A 215 -11.61 -1.11 21.60
CA ASN A 215 -13.01 -1.31 21.92
C ASN A 215 -13.30 -0.73 23.31
N GLY A 216 -14.47 -0.12 23.46
CA GLY A 216 -14.96 0.29 24.77
C GLY A 216 -15.19 -0.88 25.69
N SER A 217 -15.53 -0.63 26.95
CA SER A 217 -15.97 -1.64 27.89
C SER A 217 -17.47 -1.86 27.79
N GLN A 218 -17.90 -3.08 28.07
CA GLN A 218 -19.31 -3.45 28.16
C GLN A 218 -19.95 -2.77 29.38
N GLY A 219 -21.18 -2.29 29.24
CA GLY A 219 -21.97 -1.80 30.37
C GLY A 219 -22.51 -2.93 31.23
N SER A 220 -23.28 -2.61 32.25
CA SER A 220 -24.02 -3.57 33.03
C SER A 220 -25.54 -3.39 32.88
N ALA A 221 -26.27 -4.50 32.98
CA ALA A 221 -27.70 -4.47 32.92
C ALA A 221 -28.29 -3.67 34.09
N ALA A 222 -29.39 -2.99 33.86
CA ALA A 222 -30.18 -2.27 34.88
C ALA A 222 -31.42 -3.09 35.25
N THR A 223 -31.87 -2.91 36.47
CA THR A 223 -33.21 -3.35 36.90
C THR A 223 -34.23 -2.24 36.67
N CYS A 224 -35.26 -2.55 35.92
CA CYS A 224 -36.36 -1.64 35.66
C CYS A 224 -37.52 -1.95 36.62
N VAL A 225 -37.96 -0.98 37.36
CA VAL A 225 -38.99 -1.12 38.37
C VAL A 225 -40.15 -0.21 38.07
N LYS A 226 -41.33 -0.75 38.01
CA LYS A 226 -42.59 0.00 37.98
C LYS A 226 -43.36 -0.28 39.26
N SER A 227 -43.65 0.78 40.04
CA SER A 227 -44.48 0.67 41.26
C SER A 227 -45.83 1.28 40.98
N GLU A 228 -46.88 0.56 41.26
CA GLU A 228 -48.26 1.03 41.17
C GLU A 228 -49.03 0.73 42.47
N GLN A 229 -49.87 1.66 42.85
CA GLN A 229 -50.78 1.52 43.96
C GLN A 229 -52.11 1.00 43.45
N PHE A 230 -52.52 -0.17 44.00
CA PHE A 230 -53.81 -0.74 43.72
C PHE A 230 -54.71 -0.56 44.95
N LYS A 231 -55.98 -0.25 44.72
CA LYS A 231 -57.00 -0.06 45.74
C LYS A 231 -58.13 -1.06 45.55
N SER A 232 -58.54 -1.71 46.63
CA SER A 232 -59.70 -2.59 46.60
C SER A 232 -61.02 -1.79 46.43
N GLY A 233 -62.05 -2.47 45.95
CA GLY A 233 -63.39 -1.93 46.06
C GLY A 233 -63.88 -1.87 47.51
N CYS A 234 -64.93 -1.09 47.79
CA CYS A 234 -65.58 -1.10 49.08
C CYS A 234 -66.09 -2.50 49.45
N GLN A 235 -65.84 -2.91 50.68
CA GLN A 235 -66.25 -4.20 51.25
C GLN A 235 -65.55 -5.45 50.60
N GLN A 236 -64.55 -5.25 49.79
CA GLN A 236 -63.73 -6.33 49.31
C GLN A 236 -62.54 -6.52 50.23
N GLY A 237 -62.22 -7.77 50.53
CA GLY A 237 -61.03 -8.14 51.32
C GLY A 237 -59.74 -7.69 50.64
N ALA A 238 -58.60 -8.03 51.26
CA ALA A 238 -57.27 -7.76 50.73
C ALA A 238 -57.13 -8.23 49.25
N ILE A 239 -56.75 -7.32 48.36
CA ILE A 239 -56.47 -7.62 46.95
C ILE A 239 -55.05 -8.20 46.80
N SER A 240 -54.82 -9.02 45.84
CA SER A 240 -53.50 -9.51 45.47
C SER A 240 -52.91 -8.61 44.35
N CYS A 241 -51.58 -8.57 44.26
CA CYS A 241 -50.94 -7.96 43.12
C CYS A 241 -51.29 -8.73 41.84
N PRO A 242 -51.38 -8.03 40.68
CA PRO A 242 -51.54 -8.68 39.37
C PRO A 242 -50.44 -9.69 39.11
N GLY A 243 -50.70 -10.67 38.23
CA GLY A 243 -49.71 -11.69 37.86
C GLY A 243 -48.41 -11.06 37.38
N GLY A 244 -47.27 -11.56 37.89
CA GLY A 244 -45.94 -11.04 37.60
C GLY A 244 -45.50 -9.84 38.48
N TRP A 245 -46.40 -9.27 39.29
CA TRP A 245 -46.06 -8.21 40.21
C TRP A 245 -45.80 -8.74 41.62
N SER A 246 -44.81 -8.14 42.28
CA SER A 246 -44.47 -8.47 43.67
C SER A 246 -45.03 -7.40 44.62
N GLN A 247 -45.60 -7.82 45.75
CA GLN A 247 -46.06 -6.90 46.76
C GLN A 247 -44.87 -6.30 47.55
N THR A 248 -44.80 -5.00 47.69
CA THR A 248 -43.78 -4.29 48.50
C THR A 248 -44.35 -3.64 49.73
N ALA A 249 -45.60 -3.21 49.69
CA ALA A 249 -46.31 -2.66 50.85
C ALA A 249 -47.81 -2.96 50.78
N SER A 250 -48.46 -2.98 51.92
CA SER A 250 -49.93 -2.97 52.01
C SER A 250 -50.36 -2.27 53.27
N TRP A 251 -51.48 -1.60 53.23
CA TRP A 251 -52.12 -0.98 54.39
C TRP A 251 -53.62 -0.93 54.20
N GLU A 252 -54.29 -0.83 55.30
CA GLU A 252 -55.73 -0.64 55.38
C GLU A 252 -56.01 0.81 55.71
N GLN A 253 -56.93 1.40 55.03
CA GLN A 253 -57.37 2.78 55.28
C GLN A 253 -58.93 2.82 55.50
N CYS A 254 -59.34 3.31 56.62
CA CYS A 254 -60.75 3.48 56.86
C CYS A 254 -61.33 4.48 55.90
N CYS A 255 -62.56 4.27 55.43
CA CYS A 255 -63.28 5.21 54.60
C CYS A 255 -63.70 6.38 55.47
N GLU A 256 -63.47 7.63 55.00
CA GLU A 256 -64.14 8.79 55.54
C GLU A 256 -65.65 8.62 55.40
N GLU A 257 -66.37 8.99 56.47
CA GLU A 257 -67.82 8.86 56.55
C GLU A 257 -68.50 9.62 55.42
N LYS A 258 -68.80 8.98 54.34
CA LYS A 258 -69.86 9.37 53.42
C LYS A 258 -70.91 8.27 53.34
N ARG A 259 -71.90 8.38 54.22
CA ARG A 259 -73.18 7.69 54.16
C ARG A 259 -73.14 6.18 53.79
N GLY A 260 -72.95 5.36 54.75
CA GLY A 260 -73.44 4.01 54.69
C GLY A 260 -72.43 2.93 54.25
N CYS A 261 -71.20 3.21 54.25
CA CYS A 261 -70.18 2.21 53.96
C CYS A 261 -69.22 2.07 55.15
N ASN A 262 -69.49 1.12 56.02
CA ASN A 262 -68.56 0.64 57.10
C ASN A 262 -67.51 -0.28 56.55
N ALA A 263 -66.82 0.06 55.48
CA ALA A 263 -65.91 -0.81 54.87
C ALA A 263 -64.57 -0.16 54.61
N ASN A 264 -63.53 -0.86 54.97
CA ASN A 264 -62.16 -0.45 54.77
C ASN A 264 -61.71 -0.70 53.33
N TYR A 265 -60.90 0.19 52.80
CA TYR A 265 -60.18 -0.02 51.56
C TYR A 265 -58.84 -0.60 51.88
N TRP A 266 -58.44 -1.63 51.11
CA TRP A 266 -57.08 -2.15 51.12
C TRP A 266 -56.28 -1.52 50.00
N TYR A 267 -55.11 -1.02 50.33
CA TYR A 267 -54.16 -0.50 49.39
C TYR A 267 -52.98 -1.46 49.35
N ARG A 268 -52.43 -1.65 48.13
CA ARG A 268 -51.17 -2.38 47.93
C ARG A 268 -50.31 -1.61 46.97
N ILE A 269 -49.00 -1.53 47.28
CA ILE A 269 -48.00 -1.15 46.32
C ILE A 269 -47.44 -2.46 45.75
N CYS A 270 -47.58 -2.56 44.45
CA CYS A 270 -47.03 -3.69 43.69
C CYS A 270 -45.93 -3.23 42.79
N GLU A 271 -44.88 -3.98 42.70
CA GLU A 271 -43.76 -3.69 41.82
C GLU A 271 -43.64 -4.76 40.75
N LEU A 272 -43.44 -4.32 39.52
CA LEU A 272 -43.02 -5.16 38.39
C LEU A 272 -41.57 -4.85 38.08
N LYS A 273 -40.74 -5.90 38.08
CA LYS A 273 -39.30 -5.79 37.82
C LYS A 273 -38.91 -6.64 36.61
N TYR A 274 -38.06 -6.04 35.75
CA TYR A 274 -37.35 -6.79 34.74
C TYR A 274 -35.93 -6.27 34.61
N THR A 275 -35.04 -7.09 34.09
CA THR A 275 -33.66 -6.70 33.86
C THR A 275 -33.48 -6.33 32.38
N THR A 276 -32.82 -5.22 32.10
CA THR A 276 -32.47 -4.85 30.72
C THR A 276 -31.40 -5.80 30.17
N GLY A 277 -31.23 -5.79 28.87
CA GLY A 277 -30.02 -6.36 28.27
C GLY A 277 -28.77 -5.59 28.71
N THR A 278 -27.64 -6.26 28.68
CA THR A 278 -26.34 -5.62 28.92
C THR A 278 -25.94 -4.76 27.73
N PRO A 279 -25.67 -3.46 27.91
CA PRO A 279 -25.24 -2.60 26.81
C PRO A 279 -23.92 -3.09 26.22
N PRO A 280 -23.86 -3.31 24.89
CA PRO A 280 -22.62 -3.77 24.25
C PRO A 280 -21.53 -2.70 24.32
N ALA A 281 -20.28 -3.12 24.31
CA ALA A 281 -19.14 -2.22 24.20
C ALA A 281 -19.18 -1.43 22.88
N GLY A 282 -18.74 -0.19 22.90
CA GLY A 282 -18.49 0.55 21.65
C GLY A 282 -17.34 -0.06 20.87
N TYR A 283 -17.51 -0.21 19.53
CA TYR A 283 -16.45 -0.75 18.67
C TYR A 283 -15.34 0.29 18.47
N GLY A 284 -14.08 -0.15 18.42
CA GLY A 284 -12.98 0.70 18.01
C GLY A 284 -13.08 1.10 16.54
N GLY A 285 -12.76 2.34 16.22
CA GLY A 285 -12.72 2.85 14.87
C GLY A 285 -11.61 2.18 14.02
N VAL A 286 -11.85 1.99 12.74
CA VAL A 286 -10.84 1.45 11.82
C VAL A 286 -9.67 2.42 11.68
N GLY A 287 -8.45 1.90 11.49
CA GLY A 287 -7.28 2.71 11.19
C GLY A 287 -7.38 3.38 9.81
N GLY A 288 -6.74 4.51 9.65
CA GLY A 288 -6.67 5.23 8.38
C GLY A 288 -5.77 4.52 7.36
N LEU A 289 -6.07 4.72 6.08
CA LEU A 289 -5.25 4.21 4.97
C LEU A 289 -3.95 5.01 4.84
N GLY A 290 -2.84 4.35 4.57
CA GLY A 290 -1.59 5.02 4.23
C GLY A 290 -1.63 5.67 2.84
N ARG A 291 -0.84 6.72 2.65
CA ARG A 291 -0.63 7.36 1.35
C ARG A 291 0.09 6.40 0.41
N GLY A 292 -0.34 6.30 -0.84
CA GLY A 292 0.28 5.42 -1.82
C GLY A 292 -0.32 5.59 -3.20
N TYR A 293 0.16 4.84 -4.18
CA TYR A 293 -0.39 4.87 -5.53
C TYR A 293 -1.90 4.59 -5.54
N ASN A 294 -2.35 3.66 -4.73
CA ASN A 294 -3.76 3.29 -4.53
C ASN A 294 -4.55 4.29 -3.68
N ASN A 295 -3.90 5.27 -3.06
CA ASN A 295 -4.52 6.30 -2.19
C ASN A 295 -3.75 7.63 -2.28
N GLN A 296 -3.60 8.19 -3.48
CA GLN A 296 -2.77 9.38 -3.70
C GLN A 296 -3.35 10.65 -3.08
N ALA A 297 -4.66 10.81 -3.09
CA ALA A 297 -5.36 11.99 -2.59
C ALA A 297 -6.41 11.68 -1.51
N GLY A 298 -6.55 10.41 -1.10
CA GLY A 298 -7.53 9.98 -0.12
C GLY A 298 -7.22 10.47 1.30
N SER A 299 -8.21 10.42 2.16
CA SER A 299 -8.04 10.73 3.58
C SER A 299 -7.13 9.71 4.25
N LEU A 300 -6.23 10.19 5.10
CA LEU A 300 -5.40 9.38 5.99
C LEU A 300 -6.06 9.17 7.37
N SER A 301 -7.20 9.83 7.64
CA SER A 301 -7.84 9.81 8.95
C SER A 301 -8.37 8.42 9.31
N GLY A 302 -8.18 8.03 10.55
CA GLY A 302 -8.82 6.86 11.14
C GLY A 302 -10.31 7.09 11.33
N GLY A 303 -11.08 6.00 11.35
CA GLY A 303 -12.52 6.03 11.58
C GLY A 303 -12.87 6.35 13.04
N ALA A 304 -14.08 6.88 13.24
CA ALA A 304 -14.63 7.07 14.58
C ALA A 304 -14.94 5.72 15.25
N GLY A 305 -14.78 5.65 16.55
CA GLY A 305 -15.25 4.53 17.36
C GLY A 305 -16.77 4.56 17.53
N GLY A 306 -17.37 3.41 17.85
CA GLY A 306 -18.78 3.30 18.20
C GLY A 306 -19.08 4.03 19.51
N GLY A 307 -20.24 4.70 19.58
CA GLY A 307 -20.69 5.43 20.76
C GLY A 307 -20.97 4.51 21.96
N ALA A 308 -20.95 5.10 23.16
CA ALA A 308 -21.41 4.45 24.35
C ALA A 308 -22.92 4.20 24.28
N GLN A 309 -23.36 3.09 24.84
CA GLN A 309 -24.76 2.73 24.97
C GLN A 309 -25.12 2.60 26.45
N CYS A 310 -26.27 3.07 26.86
CA CYS A 310 -26.77 2.95 28.23
C CYS A 310 -27.95 1.98 28.25
N PRO A 311 -28.14 1.24 29.36
CA PRO A 311 -29.37 0.51 29.55
C PRO A 311 -30.53 1.51 29.67
N SER A 312 -31.64 1.21 29.07
CA SER A 312 -32.84 2.04 29.17
C SER A 312 -34.05 1.20 29.53
N CYS A 313 -34.87 1.71 30.42
CA CYS A 313 -36.15 1.11 30.79
C CYS A 313 -37.26 1.64 29.86
N ALA A 314 -38.26 0.79 29.64
CA ALA A 314 -39.48 1.20 28.94
C ALA A 314 -40.16 2.35 29.70
N GLY A 315 -40.97 3.15 28.99
CA GLY A 315 -41.67 4.27 29.60
C GLY A 315 -42.51 3.84 30.82
N GLY A 316 -42.46 4.64 31.88
CA GLY A 316 -43.16 4.37 33.12
C GLY A 316 -42.43 3.51 34.13
N TYR A 317 -41.21 3.02 33.83
CA TYR A 317 -40.34 2.32 34.76
C TYR A 317 -39.21 3.22 35.25
N SER A 318 -38.87 3.06 36.53
CA SER A 318 -37.69 3.68 37.14
C SER A 318 -36.49 2.75 36.97
N GLN A 319 -35.35 3.29 36.54
CA GLN A 319 -34.13 2.53 36.41
C GLN A 319 -33.38 2.45 37.75
N GLN A 320 -32.97 1.25 38.13
CA GLN A 320 -32.15 0.99 39.32
C GLN A 320 -30.86 0.27 38.88
N GLY A 321 -29.72 0.82 39.26
CA GLY A 321 -28.43 0.27 38.88
C GLY A 321 -28.17 0.32 37.36
N GLY A 322 -27.30 -0.55 36.91
CA GLY A 322 -26.81 -0.59 35.52
C GLY A 322 -25.77 0.50 35.25
N SER A 323 -24.93 0.28 34.30
CA SER A 323 -23.94 1.23 33.80
C SER A 323 -23.95 1.31 32.29
N CYS A 324 -23.69 2.49 31.75
CA CYS A 324 -23.44 2.61 30.31
C CYS A 324 -22.17 1.85 29.92
N SER A 325 -22.14 1.33 28.70
CA SER A 325 -20.88 0.94 28.08
C SER A 325 -20.00 2.17 27.84
N THR A 326 -18.72 1.97 27.56
CA THR A 326 -17.88 3.06 27.12
C THR A 326 -17.79 3.07 25.59
N ALA A 327 -17.60 4.26 25.02
CA ALA A 327 -17.37 4.41 23.59
C ALA A 327 -16.04 3.73 23.19
N GLY A 328 -15.98 3.24 21.97
CA GLY A 328 -14.73 2.82 21.37
C GLY A 328 -13.83 4.01 21.02
N GLY A 329 -12.53 3.80 20.96
CA GLY A 329 -11.56 4.82 20.56
C GLY A 329 -11.56 5.05 19.05
N TYR A 330 -11.07 6.20 18.63
CA TYR A 330 -10.79 6.48 17.22
C TYR A 330 -9.65 5.61 16.71
N GLY A 331 -9.71 5.21 15.45
CA GLY A 331 -8.56 4.64 14.75
C GLY A 331 -7.47 5.69 14.54
N ALA A 332 -6.22 5.27 14.49
CA ALA A 332 -5.11 6.16 14.19
C ALA A 332 -5.07 6.52 12.70
N ASN A 333 -4.44 7.63 12.36
CA ASN A 333 -4.26 8.05 10.98
C ASN A 333 -3.26 7.13 10.26
N GLY A 334 -3.46 6.93 8.96
CA GLY A 334 -2.43 6.37 8.08
C GLY A 334 -1.24 7.32 7.92
N GLY A 335 -0.10 6.78 7.54
CA GLY A 335 1.11 7.54 7.25
C GLY A 335 1.03 8.21 5.88
N ASP A 336 1.67 9.36 5.72
CA ASP A 336 1.94 9.97 4.42
C ASP A 336 3.05 9.18 3.69
N TRP A 337 3.41 9.57 2.47
CA TRP A 337 4.47 8.91 1.69
C TRP A 337 5.70 8.62 2.54
N SER A 338 6.09 7.35 2.59
CA SER A 338 7.23 6.85 3.37
C SER A 338 7.19 7.18 4.87
N LYS A 339 6.01 7.38 5.42
CA LYS A 339 5.77 7.54 6.86
C LYS A 339 5.03 6.32 7.40
N SER A 340 5.37 5.92 8.62
CA SER A 340 4.58 4.91 9.33
C SER A 340 3.20 5.42 9.65
N GLY A 341 2.23 4.52 9.74
CA GLY A 341 0.91 4.82 10.28
C GLY A 341 0.98 5.16 11.76
N GLY A 342 -0.03 5.89 12.25
CA GLY A 342 -0.13 6.25 13.67
C GLY A 342 -0.54 5.05 14.53
N ASN A 343 -0.25 5.16 15.83
CA ASN A 343 -0.65 4.22 16.86
C ASN A 343 -1.82 4.77 17.67
N THR A 344 -2.60 3.89 18.28
CA THR A 344 -3.60 4.18 19.31
C THR A 344 -3.12 3.61 20.65
N SER A 345 -3.96 3.64 21.66
CA SER A 345 -3.70 2.93 22.93
C SER A 345 -4.07 1.46 22.90
N ASN A 346 -4.43 0.91 21.75
CA ASN A 346 -4.68 -0.52 21.55
C ASN A 346 -3.34 -1.28 21.48
N SER A 347 -3.36 -2.58 21.62
CA SER A 347 -2.14 -3.40 21.67
C SER A 347 -1.48 -3.67 20.30
N GLY A 348 -1.97 -3.05 19.24
CA GLY A 348 -1.38 -3.12 17.90
C GLY A 348 -0.40 -1.99 17.63
N ASN A 349 0.04 -1.91 16.39
CA ASN A 349 0.89 -0.84 15.88
C ASN A 349 0.38 -0.33 14.54
N GLY A 350 0.67 0.93 14.25
CA GLY A 350 0.56 1.43 12.87
C GLY A 350 1.52 0.69 11.95
N GLY A 351 1.14 0.53 10.70
CA GLY A 351 1.96 -0.12 9.70
C GLY A 351 3.25 0.65 9.43
N ALA A 352 4.35 -0.06 9.21
CA ALA A 352 5.61 0.56 8.83
C ALA A 352 5.49 1.24 7.45
N ALA A 353 6.35 2.22 7.18
CA ALA A 353 6.51 2.83 5.87
C ALA A 353 7.05 1.82 4.85
N GLY A 354 6.65 1.97 3.59
CA GLY A 354 7.33 1.37 2.45
C GLY A 354 8.65 2.08 2.14
N ARG A 355 9.58 1.36 1.53
CA ARG A 355 10.87 1.89 1.09
C ARG A 355 10.76 2.53 -0.29
N ALA A 356 11.61 3.50 -0.59
CA ALA A 356 11.75 4.00 -1.95
C ALA A 356 12.39 2.95 -2.86
N ILE A 357 13.52 2.40 -2.42
CA ILE A 357 14.21 1.31 -3.12
C ILE A 357 14.56 0.24 -2.09
N THR A 358 14.28 -1.01 -2.40
CA THR A 358 14.68 -2.18 -1.60
C THR A 358 15.54 -3.11 -2.42
N GLY A 359 16.48 -3.77 -1.78
CA GLY A 359 17.39 -4.72 -2.44
C GLY A 359 18.85 -4.44 -2.12
N SER A 360 19.74 -5.04 -2.92
CA SER A 360 21.19 -4.91 -2.76
C SER A 360 21.88 -4.76 -4.11
N ILE A 361 23.12 -4.28 -4.10
CA ILE A 361 23.97 -4.20 -5.31
C ILE A 361 23.40 -3.28 -6.38
N TYR A 362 23.11 -2.03 -5.98
CA TYR A 362 22.74 -0.97 -6.91
C TYR A 362 23.39 0.35 -6.53
N SER A 363 23.48 1.27 -7.47
CA SER A 363 23.87 2.66 -7.23
C SER A 363 22.75 3.60 -7.65
N VAL A 364 22.60 4.72 -6.94
CA VAL A 364 21.61 5.76 -7.27
C VAL A 364 22.34 7.02 -7.64
N THR A 365 21.97 7.62 -8.76
CA THR A 365 22.60 8.84 -9.31
C THR A 365 21.54 9.86 -9.73
N GLY A 366 21.94 11.09 -9.97
CA GLY A 366 21.06 12.16 -10.45
C GLY A 366 20.55 13.08 -9.35
N THR A 367 19.33 13.56 -9.47
CA THR A 367 18.74 14.50 -8.51
C THR A 367 18.17 13.76 -7.32
N LEU A 368 18.89 13.80 -6.19
CA LEU A 368 18.55 13.06 -4.96
C LEU A 368 18.15 14.06 -3.86
N ASN A 369 16.86 14.29 -3.70
CA ASN A 369 16.29 15.13 -2.66
C ASN A 369 14.95 14.56 -2.16
N THR A 370 14.35 15.19 -1.16
CA THR A 370 13.08 14.74 -0.56
C THR A 370 11.86 14.84 -1.48
N ASP A 371 11.97 15.55 -2.59
CA ASP A 371 10.89 15.63 -3.59
C ASP A 371 10.99 14.50 -4.62
N THR A 372 12.21 14.03 -4.89
CA THR A 372 12.45 12.94 -5.85
C THR A 372 12.46 11.57 -5.18
N ILE A 373 13.00 11.43 -3.96
CA ILE A 373 13.05 10.16 -3.23
C ILE A 373 12.42 10.32 -1.86
N LYS A 374 11.36 9.55 -1.59
CA LYS A 374 10.75 9.44 -0.25
C LYS A 374 10.80 8.00 0.24
N GLY A 375 11.54 7.78 1.29
CA GLY A 375 11.79 6.49 1.92
C GLY A 375 13.26 6.12 1.91
N THR A 376 13.60 5.05 2.63
CA THR A 376 14.96 4.52 2.65
C THR A 376 15.31 3.89 1.30
N TYR A 377 16.57 4.05 0.92
CA TYR A 377 17.21 3.35 -0.19
C TYR A 377 18.62 2.99 0.26
N THR A 378 18.88 1.70 0.38
CA THR A 378 20.19 1.16 0.82
C THR A 378 20.38 -0.21 0.22
#